data_b3c2347de8cd6db807733e33c30393e9
#
_entry.id   b3c2347de8cd6db807733e33c30393e9
#
_cell.length_a   1.000
_cell.length_b   1.000
_cell.length_c   1.000
_cell.angle_alpha   90.00
_cell.angle_beta   90.00
_cell.angle_gamma   90.00
#
_symmetry.space_group_name_H-M   'P 1'
#
loop_
_entity.id
_entity.type
_entity.pdbx_description
1 polymer ?
#
loop_
_entity_poly.entity_id
_entity_poly.type
_entity_poly.pdbx_seq_one_letter_code
_entity_poly.pdbx_strand_id
1 'polypeptide(L)'
;MNLEEETRCGYLITAKMKSVWNIQIDLVQKLLEVCKKHDLRIWADSGTLIGTIRDKGYIPWDDDIDLVMMRDDYDKLLAVSNAEFKSPYFFQTAYSEHAPYGHGHAQLRMNGTTAILHGNEHMNIHLGIFIDIFVLDNFPENLNELNNMGQSIEKLHKQLSLRMLNRVIITKKINVMIRSMLMKAELYRDMLRTMFLFYSQVEI
;
A
#
# COMPACT_ATOMS: atom_id res chain seq x y z
N MET A 1 2.73 -5.30 22.78
CA MET A 1 1.30 -5.74 22.67
C MET A 1 1.12 -7.07 23.36
N ASN A 2 -0.02 -7.35 24.04
CA ASN A 2 -0.35 -8.73 24.46
C ASN A 2 -0.71 -9.56 23.24
N LEU A 3 -0.06 -10.73 23.06
CA LEU A 3 -0.22 -11.63 21.90
C LEU A 3 -1.24 -12.75 22.15
N GLU A 4 -1.87 -12.81 23.31
CA GLU A 4 -2.90 -13.80 23.61
C GLU A 4 -4.17 -13.54 22.80
N GLU A 5 -4.89 -14.58 22.47
CA GLU A 5 -6.18 -14.48 21.78
C GLU A 5 -7.19 -13.67 22.59
N GLU A 6 -8.02 -12.91 21.90
CA GLU A 6 -9.10 -12.14 22.52
C GLU A 6 -10.32 -12.05 21.60
N THR A 7 -11.49 -11.80 22.17
CA THR A 7 -12.68 -11.51 21.40
C THR A 7 -13.09 -10.06 21.59
N ARG A 8 -13.16 -9.29 20.48
CA ARG A 8 -13.67 -7.93 20.44
C ARG A 8 -14.79 -7.81 19.40
N CYS A 9 -15.88 -7.14 19.75
CA CYS A 9 -17.04 -6.96 18.86
C CYS A 9 -17.57 -8.29 18.28
N GLY A 10 -17.51 -9.39 19.04
CA GLY A 10 -17.92 -10.73 18.59
C GLY A 10 -16.95 -11.41 17.60
N TYR A 11 -15.79 -10.79 17.30
CA TYR A 11 -14.77 -11.34 16.41
C TYR A 11 -13.58 -11.89 17.20
N LEU A 12 -13.16 -13.13 16.90
CA LEU A 12 -12.00 -13.76 17.50
C LEU A 12 -10.71 -13.25 16.84
N ILE A 13 -9.92 -12.52 17.58
CA ILE A 13 -8.59 -12.08 17.20
C ILE A 13 -7.58 -13.13 17.68
N THR A 14 -7.01 -13.87 16.74
CA THR A 14 -6.09 -14.96 17.06
C THR A 14 -4.70 -14.43 17.46
N ALA A 15 -3.94 -15.24 18.18
CA ALA A 15 -2.53 -14.96 18.49
C ALA A 15 -1.68 -14.71 17.24
N LYS A 16 -2.00 -15.41 16.11
CA LYS A 16 -1.34 -15.19 14.82
C LYS A 16 -1.62 -13.79 14.26
N MET A 17 -2.87 -13.32 14.29
CA MET A 17 -3.22 -11.96 13.86
C MET A 17 -2.47 -10.92 14.68
N LYS A 18 -2.47 -11.07 16.01
CA LYS A 18 -1.72 -10.17 16.90
C LYS A 18 -0.22 -10.18 16.65
N SER A 19 0.35 -11.31 16.26
CA SER A 19 1.77 -11.39 15.88
C SER A 19 2.05 -10.57 14.61
N VAL A 20 1.15 -10.61 13.62
CA VAL A 20 1.27 -9.76 12.42
C VAL A 20 1.11 -8.28 12.79
N TRP A 21 0.08 -7.92 13.54
CA TRP A 21 -0.13 -6.56 14.03
C TRP A 21 1.07 -6.00 14.80
N ASN A 22 1.72 -6.84 15.63
CA ASN A 22 2.90 -6.42 16.38
C ASN A 22 4.06 -6.04 15.47
N ILE A 23 4.26 -6.78 14.37
CA ILE A 23 5.28 -6.44 13.35
C ILE A 23 4.88 -5.16 12.61
N GLN A 24 3.61 -4.99 12.25
CA GLN A 24 3.13 -3.78 11.59
C GLN A 24 3.28 -2.54 12.50
N ILE A 25 3.04 -2.66 13.80
CA ILE A 25 3.27 -1.58 14.77
C ILE A 25 4.75 -1.22 14.86
N ASP A 26 5.66 -2.21 14.82
CA ASP A 26 7.11 -1.94 14.76
C ASP A 26 7.49 -1.16 13.49
N LEU A 27 6.92 -1.54 12.34
CA LEU A 27 7.09 -0.80 11.09
C LEU A 27 6.59 0.65 11.20
N VAL A 28 5.40 0.86 11.80
CA VAL A 28 4.86 2.21 12.04
C VAL A 28 5.77 3.02 12.97
N GLN A 29 6.25 2.42 14.07
CA GLN A 29 7.15 3.11 14.99
C GLN A 29 8.43 3.55 14.30
N LYS A 30 9.04 2.66 13.49
CA LYS A 30 10.21 3.00 12.69
C LYS A 30 9.94 4.12 11.70
N LEU A 31 8.81 4.09 11.01
CA LEU A 31 8.42 5.13 10.07
C LEU A 31 8.22 6.47 10.77
N LEU A 32 7.54 6.49 11.92
CA LEU A 32 7.33 7.71 12.72
C LEU A 32 8.64 8.29 13.26
N GLU A 33 9.61 7.47 13.65
CA GLU A 33 10.95 7.92 14.02
C GLU A 33 11.62 8.68 12.86
N VAL A 34 11.56 8.11 11.65
CA VAL A 34 12.12 8.74 10.44
C VAL A 34 11.37 10.03 10.11
N CYS A 35 10.04 10.01 10.14
CA CYS A 35 9.23 11.19 9.89
C CYS A 35 9.56 12.32 10.89
N LYS A 36 9.66 12.00 12.18
CA LYS A 36 10.03 12.98 13.22
C LYS A 36 11.44 13.54 13.01
N LYS A 37 12.41 12.70 12.64
CA LYS A 37 13.81 13.10 12.38
C LYS A 37 13.93 14.10 11.22
N HIS A 38 13.09 13.93 10.19
CA HIS A 38 13.14 14.72 8.96
C HIS A 38 12.02 15.76 8.85
N ASP A 39 11.27 15.99 9.93
CA ASP A 39 10.13 16.94 9.96
C ASP A 39 9.09 16.66 8.86
N LEU A 40 8.68 15.39 8.72
CA LEU A 40 7.71 14.92 7.73
C LEU A 40 6.35 14.68 8.39
N ARG A 41 5.29 15.07 7.72
CA ARG A 41 3.91 14.85 8.17
C ARG A 41 3.37 13.55 7.58
N ILE A 42 2.71 12.77 8.41
CA ILE A 42 2.06 11.52 8.04
C ILE A 42 0.80 11.36 8.89
N TRP A 43 -0.22 10.76 8.32
CA TRP A 43 -1.51 10.54 8.97
C TRP A 43 -1.96 9.10 8.78
N ALA A 44 -2.79 8.61 9.71
CA ALA A 44 -3.56 7.39 9.52
C ALA A 44 -4.66 7.64 8.49
N ASP A 45 -4.95 6.64 7.66
CA ASP A 45 -5.99 6.70 6.62
C ASP A 45 -6.94 5.51 6.72
N SER A 46 -8.03 5.54 5.98
CA SER A 46 -8.96 4.42 5.75
C SER A 46 -9.35 3.67 7.03
N GLY A 47 -9.24 2.34 7.03
CA GLY A 47 -9.51 1.45 8.17
C GLY A 47 -8.68 1.78 9.40
N THR A 48 -7.42 2.12 9.21
CA THR A 48 -6.50 2.50 10.29
C THR A 48 -6.98 3.75 11.04
N LEU A 49 -7.43 4.79 10.34
CA LEU A 49 -7.99 5.99 10.96
C LEU A 49 -9.28 5.68 11.72
N ILE A 50 -10.20 4.93 11.11
CA ILE A 50 -11.46 4.51 11.75
C ILE A 50 -11.17 3.71 13.02
N GLY A 51 -10.29 2.70 12.94
CA GLY A 51 -9.91 1.87 14.07
C GLY A 51 -9.27 2.67 15.21
N THR A 52 -8.38 3.59 14.86
CA THR A 52 -7.75 4.48 15.87
C THR A 52 -8.78 5.29 16.65
N ILE A 53 -9.78 5.84 15.97
CA ILE A 53 -10.81 6.70 16.62
C ILE A 53 -11.87 5.86 17.34
N ARG A 54 -12.43 4.85 16.66
CA ARG A 54 -13.57 4.06 17.12
C ARG A 54 -13.16 2.93 18.07
N ASP A 55 -12.15 2.13 17.67
CA ASP A 55 -11.76 0.89 18.35
C ASP A 55 -10.54 1.06 19.26
N LYS A 56 -9.93 2.27 19.25
CA LYS A 56 -8.69 2.60 19.99
C LYS A 56 -7.49 1.72 19.61
N GLY A 57 -7.45 1.29 18.38
CA GLY A 57 -6.45 0.42 17.79
C GLY A 57 -6.93 -0.15 16.48
N TYR A 58 -6.53 -1.38 16.17
CA TYR A 58 -7.04 -2.09 15.00
C TYR A 58 -8.55 -2.34 15.07
N ILE A 59 -9.23 -2.24 13.95
CA ILE A 59 -10.53 -2.86 13.76
C ILE A 59 -10.34 -4.38 13.96
N PRO A 60 -11.17 -5.10 14.72
CA PRO A 60 -10.92 -6.49 15.11
C PRO A 60 -10.65 -7.48 13.96
N TRP A 61 -11.20 -7.23 12.78
CA TRP A 61 -11.08 -8.07 11.58
C TRP A 61 -10.15 -7.49 10.51
N ASP A 62 -9.44 -6.39 10.82
CA ASP A 62 -8.51 -5.73 9.90
C ASP A 62 -7.11 -6.35 9.99
N ASP A 63 -6.38 -6.39 8.88
CA ASP A 63 -5.09 -7.05 8.79
C ASP A 63 -3.98 -6.14 8.21
N ASP A 64 -4.29 -4.88 7.90
CA ASP A 64 -3.36 -3.91 7.33
C ASP A 64 -3.28 -2.60 8.14
N ILE A 65 -2.31 -1.78 7.79
CA ILE A 65 -2.18 -0.40 8.24
C ILE A 65 -1.97 0.49 7.02
N ASP A 66 -2.90 1.42 6.84
CA ASP A 66 -2.87 2.43 5.81
C ASP A 66 -2.44 3.77 6.40
N LEU A 67 -1.40 4.35 5.84
CA LEU A 67 -0.90 5.68 6.18
C LEU A 67 -0.85 6.55 4.92
N VAL A 68 -0.96 7.86 5.10
CA VAL A 68 -0.99 8.80 3.99
C VAL A 68 -0.07 9.98 4.23
N MET A 69 0.59 10.46 3.17
CA MET A 69 1.46 11.64 3.18
C MET A 69 1.11 12.57 2.03
N MET A 70 1.32 13.87 2.22
CA MET A 70 1.33 14.81 1.10
C MET A 70 2.55 14.56 0.19
N ARG A 71 2.43 14.86 -1.10
CA ARG A 71 3.48 14.63 -2.12
C ARG A 71 4.84 15.17 -1.68
N ASP A 72 4.91 16.39 -1.20
CA ASP A 72 6.18 17.02 -0.81
C ASP A 72 6.90 16.29 0.33
N ASP A 73 6.14 15.79 1.31
CA ASP A 73 6.69 15.03 2.44
C ASP A 73 7.08 13.61 2.01
N TYR A 74 6.28 12.99 1.12
CA TYR A 74 6.61 11.68 0.53
C TYR A 74 7.90 11.73 -0.31
N ASP A 75 8.08 12.74 -1.13
CA ASP A 75 9.28 12.87 -1.97
C ASP A 75 10.54 13.06 -1.11
N LYS A 76 10.44 13.79 0.02
CA LYS A 76 11.52 13.89 1.00
C LYS A 76 11.78 12.53 1.68
N LEU A 77 10.73 11.80 2.07
CA LEU A 77 10.86 10.44 2.64
C LEU A 77 11.57 9.52 1.64
N LEU A 78 11.15 9.53 0.38
CA LEU A 78 11.78 8.74 -0.68
C LEU A 78 13.28 9.05 -0.82
N ALA A 79 13.65 10.32 -0.77
CA ALA A 79 15.06 10.75 -0.89
C ALA A 79 15.95 10.22 0.24
N VAL A 80 15.41 10.09 1.47
CA VAL A 80 16.17 9.61 2.64
C VAL A 80 16.01 8.12 2.90
N SER A 81 15.05 7.45 2.25
CA SER A 81 14.63 6.08 2.55
C SER A 81 15.76 5.06 2.58
N ASN A 82 16.67 5.12 1.59
CA ASN A 82 17.82 4.22 1.50
C ASN A 82 18.83 4.39 2.65
N ALA A 83 18.90 5.57 3.27
CA ALA A 83 19.77 5.82 4.41
C ALA A 83 19.11 5.39 5.71
N GLU A 84 17.81 5.62 5.87
CA GLU A 84 17.05 5.45 7.10
C GLU A 84 16.50 4.04 7.32
N PHE A 85 16.06 3.38 6.25
CA PHE A 85 15.50 2.03 6.33
C PHE A 85 16.57 0.99 5.98
N LYS A 86 17.32 0.60 7.01
CA LYS A 86 18.28 -0.52 6.94
C LYS A 86 17.62 -1.79 7.46
N SER A 87 18.21 -2.96 7.13
CA SER A 87 17.73 -4.23 7.68
C SER A 87 17.50 -4.11 9.20
N PRO A 88 16.34 -4.58 9.70
CA PRO A 88 15.39 -5.48 9.04
C PRO A 88 14.30 -4.79 8.19
N TYR A 89 14.35 -3.49 8.01
CA TYR A 89 13.34 -2.71 7.28
C TYR A 89 13.68 -2.62 5.79
N PHE A 90 12.67 -2.71 4.93
CA PHE A 90 12.80 -2.55 3.48
C PHE A 90 11.73 -1.59 2.95
N PHE A 91 12.15 -0.45 2.42
CA PHE A 91 11.24 0.54 1.83
C PHE A 91 11.01 0.20 0.36
N GLN A 92 9.84 -0.39 0.09
CA GLN A 92 9.45 -0.86 -1.23
C GLN A 92 8.71 0.21 -2.01
N THR A 93 9.19 0.48 -3.21
CA THR A 93 8.57 1.40 -4.17
C THR A 93 8.69 0.84 -5.57
N ALA A 94 8.11 1.51 -6.57
CA ALA A 94 8.30 1.16 -7.98
C ALA A 94 9.77 1.21 -8.44
N TYR A 95 10.66 1.83 -7.67
CA TYR A 95 12.07 2.04 -8.00
C TYR A 95 13.03 1.15 -7.19
N SER A 96 12.57 0.53 -6.12
CA SER A 96 13.40 -0.29 -5.23
C SER A 96 13.49 -1.75 -5.64
N GLU A 97 12.64 -2.20 -6.56
CA GLU A 97 12.55 -3.58 -7.02
C GLU A 97 13.10 -3.75 -8.43
N HIS A 98 13.78 -4.87 -8.68
CA HIS A 98 14.23 -5.24 -10.01
C HIS A 98 13.12 -5.79 -10.90
N ALA A 99 12.03 -6.27 -10.29
CA ALA A 99 10.82 -6.73 -10.97
C ALA A 99 9.78 -5.60 -11.01
N PRO A 100 8.84 -5.62 -11.97
CA PRO A 100 7.77 -4.65 -12.01
C PRO A 100 6.95 -4.69 -10.73
N TYR A 101 6.95 -3.59 -10.00
CA TYR A 101 6.14 -3.36 -8.81
C TYR A 101 4.88 -2.60 -9.24
N GLY A 102 3.71 -3.24 -9.12
CA GLY A 102 2.46 -2.73 -9.69
C GLY A 102 1.65 -1.82 -8.76
N HIS A 103 2.13 -1.54 -7.54
CA HIS A 103 1.44 -0.66 -6.61
C HIS A 103 1.81 0.81 -6.87
N GLY A 104 0.80 1.69 -6.85
CA GLY A 104 0.98 3.14 -7.01
C GLY A 104 1.44 3.86 -5.75
N HIS A 105 1.68 3.13 -4.66
CA HIS A 105 2.08 3.63 -3.34
C HIS A 105 3.33 2.90 -2.84
N ALA A 106 3.96 3.41 -1.80
CA ALA A 106 5.09 2.74 -1.15
C ALA A 106 4.61 1.77 -0.06
N GLN A 107 5.45 0.80 0.27
CA GLN A 107 5.26 -0.08 1.42
C GLN A 107 6.54 -0.11 2.26
N LEU A 108 6.40 -0.07 3.57
CA LEU A 108 7.51 -0.40 4.47
C LEU A 108 7.34 -1.84 4.91
N ARG A 109 8.35 -2.69 4.65
CA ARG A 109 8.29 -4.14 4.85
C ARG A 109 9.31 -4.62 5.86
N MET A 110 8.99 -5.75 6.51
CA MET A 110 9.88 -6.43 7.46
C MET A 110 10.60 -7.58 6.79
N ASN A 111 11.94 -7.54 6.74
CA ASN A 111 12.78 -8.66 6.29
C ASN A 111 12.60 -9.88 7.18
N GLY A 112 12.78 -11.08 6.61
CA GLY A 112 12.66 -12.33 7.35
C GLY A 112 11.22 -12.74 7.70
N THR A 113 10.22 -12.03 7.18
CA THR A 113 8.81 -12.36 7.30
C THR A 113 8.18 -12.61 5.94
N THR A 114 6.98 -13.19 5.90
CA THR A 114 6.26 -13.49 4.67
C THR A 114 4.79 -13.11 4.81
N ALA A 115 4.31 -12.26 3.88
CA ALA A 115 2.91 -11.88 3.69
C ALA A 115 2.62 -11.82 2.19
N ILE A 116 2.19 -12.94 1.62
CA ILE A 116 1.94 -13.08 0.19
C ILE A 116 0.46 -12.90 -0.08
N LEU A 117 0.11 -11.84 -0.80
CA LEU A 117 -1.24 -11.67 -1.31
C LEU A 117 -1.54 -12.73 -2.36
N HIS A 118 -2.74 -13.30 -2.30
CA HIS A 118 -3.16 -14.34 -3.24
C HIS A 118 -2.94 -13.92 -4.70
N GLY A 119 -2.26 -14.78 -5.46
CA GLY A 119 -1.88 -14.55 -6.83
C GLY A 119 -0.54 -13.84 -7.03
N ASN A 120 0.18 -13.47 -5.97
CA ASN A 120 1.52 -12.87 -6.03
C ASN A 120 2.67 -13.86 -5.71
N GLU A 121 2.35 -15.14 -5.53
CA GLU A 121 3.30 -16.19 -5.11
C GLU A 121 4.47 -16.38 -6.09
N HIS A 122 4.26 -15.97 -7.35
CA HIS A 122 5.25 -16.07 -8.42
C HIS A 122 6.05 -14.78 -8.65
N MET A 123 5.74 -13.71 -7.94
CA MET A 123 6.43 -12.43 -8.11
C MET A 123 7.80 -12.45 -7.44
N ASN A 124 8.83 -12.04 -8.19
CA ASN A 124 10.19 -11.90 -7.67
C ASN A 124 10.39 -10.49 -7.08
N ILE A 125 9.64 -10.20 -6.02
CA ILE A 125 9.70 -8.96 -5.25
C ILE A 125 9.77 -9.29 -3.77
N HIS A 126 10.05 -8.29 -2.93
CA HIS A 126 9.99 -8.47 -1.49
C HIS A 126 8.55 -8.68 -1.02
N LEU A 127 8.28 -9.80 -0.35
CA LEU A 127 6.93 -10.23 0.10
C LEU A 127 6.85 -10.36 1.63
N GLY A 128 7.58 -9.55 2.39
CA GLY A 128 7.49 -9.50 3.86
C GLY A 128 6.20 -8.82 4.35
N ILE A 129 5.89 -8.96 5.65
CA ILE A 129 4.82 -8.22 6.32
C ILE A 129 5.08 -6.71 6.12
N PHE A 130 4.03 -5.93 5.88
CA PHE A 130 4.13 -4.56 5.44
C PHE A 130 3.08 -3.64 6.07
N ILE A 131 3.30 -2.35 5.90
CA ILE A 131 2.33 -1.27 6.02
C ILE A 131 2.31 -0.46 4.72
N ASP A 132 1.17 0.12 4.38
CA ASP A 132 0.98 0.91 3.17
C ASP A 132 1.18 2.41 3.43
N ILE A 133 1.83 3.11 2.48
CA ILE A 133 2.10 4.54 2.55
C ILE A 133 1.61 5.17 1.25
N PHE A 134 0.41 5.71 1.30
CA PHE A 134 -0.24 6.38 0.18
C PHE A 134 0.24 7.83 0.04
N VAL A 135 0.02 8.39 -1.14
CA VAL A 135 0.42 9.77 -1.46
C VAL A 135 -0.80 10.57 -1.89
N LEU A 136 -0.98 11.72 -1.27
CA LEU A 136 -1.97 12.71 -1.69
C LEU A 136 -1.32 13.73 -2.60
N ASP A 137 -1.83 13.81 -3.80
CA ASP A 137 -1.45 14.81 -4.80
C ASP A 137 -2.48 15.94 -4.85
N ASN A 138 -2.06 17.09 -5.37
CA ASN A 138 -2.96 18.19 -5.62
C ASN A 138 -4.02 17.82 -6.66
N PHE A 139 -5.23 18.24 -6.41
CA PHE A 139 -6.39 17.97 -7.23
C PHE A 139 -6.76 19.20 -8.07
N PRO A 140 -6.98 19.05 -9.40
CA PRO A 140 -7.45 20.17 -10.21
C PRO A 140 -8.88 20.58 -9.83
N GLU A 141 -9.13 21.86 -9.63
CA GLU A 141 -10.47 22.39 -9.40
C GLU A 141 -11.39 22.25 -10.62
N ASN A 142 -10.79 22.20 -11.81
CA ASN A 142 -11.51 22.09 -13.07
C ASN A 142 -11.83 20.63 -13.41
N LEU A 143 -13.11 20.28 -13.50
CA LEU A 143 -13.56 18.91 -13.83
C LEU A 143 -13.05 18.39 -15.17
N ASN A 144 -12.81 19.25 -16.17
CA ASN A 144 -12.26 18.82 -17.46
C ASN A 144 -10.77 18.43 -17.33
N GLU A 145 -10.00 19.21 -16.58
CA GLU A 145 -8.61 18.88 -16.29
C GLU A 145 -8.50 17.58 -15.50
N LEU A 146 -9.39 17.38 -14.54
CA LEU A 146 -9.50 16.18 -13.76
C LEU A 146 -9.78 14.95 -14.62
N ASN A 147 -10.76 15.04 -15.51
CA ASN A 147 -11.10 13.97 -16.44
C ASN A 147 -9.92 13.66 -17.39
N ASN A 148 -9.23 14.68 -17.89
CA ASN A 148 -8.04 14.51 -18.73
C ASN A 148 -6.89 13.85 -17.97
N MET A 149 -6.67 14.22 -16.72
CA MET A 149 -5.69 13.59 -15.85
C MET A 149 -6.03 12.12 -15.58
N GLY A 150 -7.29 11.81 -15.25
CA GLY A 150 -7.77 10.45 -15.08
C GLY A 150 -7.56 9.56 -16.31
N GLN A 151 -7.90 10.08 -17.50
CA GLN A 151 -7.65 9.38 -18.76
C GLN A 151 -6.16 9.15 -19.03
N SER A 152 -5.33 10.13 -18.69
CA SER A 152 -3.87 10.02 -18.85
C SER A 152 -3.28 8.96 -17.93
N ILE A 153 -3.72 8.91 -16.66
CA ILE A 153 -3.33 7.90 -15.68
C ILE A 153 -3.78 6.51 -16.16
N GLU A 154 -5.02 6.36 -16.62
CA GLU A 154 -5.54 5.09 -17.16
C GLU A 154 -4.71 4.60 -18.34
N LYS A 155 -4.37 5.51 -19.27
CA LYS A 155 -3.52 5.20 -20.43
C LYS A 155 -2.13 4.73 -20.03
N LEU A 156 -1.49 5.39 -19.04
CA LEU A 156 -0.18 5.01 -18.53
C LEU A 156 -0.22 3.65 -17.82
N HIS A 157 -1.24 3.40 -17.00
CA HIS A 157 -1.47 2.11 -16.36
C HIS A 157 -1.66 0.98 -17.36
N LYS A 158 -2.44 1.22 -18.42
CA LYS A 158 -2.61 0.25 -19.50
C LYS A 158 -1.30 -0.07 -20.20
N GLN A 159 -0.47 0.96 -20.48
CA GLN A 159 0.85 0.76 -21.07
C GLN A 159 1.80 -0.01 -20.16
N LEU A 160 1.79 0.27 -18.85
CA LEU A 160 2.58 -0.45 -17.86
C LEU A 160 2.16 -1.92 -17.78
N SER A 161 0.86 -2.17 -17.69
CA SER A 161 0.30 -3.53 -17.65
C SER A 161 0.67 -4.34 -18.90
N LEU A 162 0.62 -3.73 -20.08
CA LEU A 162 1.05 -4.38 -21.32
C LEU A 162 2.55 -4.69 -21.33
N ARG A 163 3.40 -3.80 -20.79
CA ARG A 163 4.85 -4.06 -20.68
C ARG A 163 5.13 -5.18 -19.67
N MET A 164 4.42 -5.20 -18.56
CA MET A 164 4.51 -6.29 -17.58
C MET A 164 4.07 -7.61 -18.21
N LEU A 165 2.95 -7.61 -18.95
CA LEU A 165 2.44 -8.77 -19.67
C LEU A 165 3.45 -9.30 -20.69
N ASN A 166 4.05 -8.43 -21.51
CA ASN A 166 5.03 -8.83 -22.51
C ASN A 166 6.29 -9.48 -21.89
N ARG A 167 6.75 -9.01 -20.73
CA ARG A 167 7.85 -9.67 -20.01
C ARG A 167 7.49 -11.07 -19.54
N VAL A 168 6.23 -11.29 -19.19
CA VAL A 168 5.72 -12.57 -18.72
C VAL A 168 5.44 -13.55 -19.85
N ILE A 169 4.97 -13.08 -21.01
CA ILE A 169 4.72 -13.88 -22.22
C ILE A 169 5.98 -14.63 -22.64
N ILE A 170 7.16 -14.02 -22.49
CA ILE A 170 8.45 -14.63 -22.77
C ILE A 170 8.72 -15.85 -21.87
N THR A 171 8.05 -16.02 -20.74
CA THR A 171 8.28 -17.09 -19.76
C THR A 171 7.29 -18.28 -19.79
N LYS A 172 6.52 -18.49 -20.85
CA LYS A 172 5.69 -19.70 -21.12
C LYS A 172 4.50 -20.00 -20.15
N LYS A 173 4.00 -19.06 -19.31
CA LYS A 173 2.80 -19.28 -18.47
C LYS A 173 1.63 -18.38 -18.84
N ILE A 174 1.30 -18.32 -20.13
CA ILE A 174 0.45 -17.29 -20.76
C ILE A 174 -1.02 -17.28 -20.30
N ASN A 175 -1.68 -18.43 -20.19
CA ASN A 175 -3.15 -18.45 -20.14
C ASN A 175 -3.78 -18.17 -18.75
N VAL A 176 -3.13 -18.56 -17.67
CA VAL A 176 -3.66 -18.34 -16.31
C VAL A 176 -3.40 -16.92 -15.84
N MET A 177 -2.27 -16.37 -16.23
CA MET A 177 -1.82 -15.04 -15.79
C MET A 177 -2.53 -13.90 -16.53
N ILE A 178 -2.89 -14.05 -17.81
CA ILE A 178 -3.68 -13.06 -18.56
C ILE A 178 -5.04 -12.84 -17.89
N ARG A 179 -5.73 -13.90 -17.48
CA ARG A 179 -7.01 -13.79 -16.75
C ARG A 179 -6.87 -13.10 -15.39
N SER A 180 -5.83 -13.44 -14.65
CA SER A 180 -5.55 -12.82 -13.33
C SER A 180 -5.19 -11.33 -13.45
N MET A 181 -4.42 -10.93 -14.46
CA MET A 181 -4.04 -9.53 -14.69
C MET A 181 -5.19 -8.67 -15.20
N LEU A 182 -6.03 -9.20 -16.09
CA LEU A 182 -7.23 -8.50 -16.55
C LEU A 182 -8.22 -8.28 -15.39
N MET A 183 -8.40 -9.28 -14.55
CA MET A 183 -9.24 -9.18 -13.36
C MET A 183 -8.67 -8.18 -12.33
N LYS A 184 -7.33 -8.12 -12.15
CA LYS A 184 -6.68 -7.14 -11.29
C LYS A 184 -6.73 -5.72 -11.86
N ALA A 185 -6.63 -5.54 -13.16
CA ALA A 185 -6.78 -4.22 -13.81
C ALA A 185 -8.21 -3.68 -13.65
N GLU A 186 -9.23 -4.54 -13.71
CA GLU A 186 -10.61 -4.16 -13.42
C GLU A 186 -10.80 -3.82 -11.94
N LEU A 187 -10.29 -4.65 -11.04
CA LEU A 187 -10.35 -4.41 -9.59
C LEU A 187 -9.62 -3.09 -9.20
N TYR A 188 -8.46 -2.83 -9.81
CA TYR A 188 -7.68 -1.60 -9.57
C TYR A 188 -8.39 -0.36 -10.13
N ARG A 189 -9.03 -0.49 -11.30
CA ARG A 189 -9.87 0.58 -11.86
C ARG A 189 -11.07 0.89 -10.97
N ASP A 190 -11.71 -0.14 -10.41
CA ASP A 190 -12.85 0.01 -9.52
C ASP A 190 -12.42 0.56 -8.14
N MET A 191 -11.26 0.16 -7.65
CA MET A 191 -10.64 0.72 -6.44
C MET A 191 -10.27 2.21 -6.62
N LEU A 192 -9.65 2.57 -7.74
CA LEU A 192 -9.36 3.98 -8.07
C LEU A 192 -10.66 4.79 -8.23
N ARG A 193 -11.69 4.23 -8.86
CA ARG A 193 -13.01 4.87 -8.93
C ARG A 193 -13.63 5.07 -7.55
N THR A 194 -13.54 4.09 -6.68
CA THR A 194 -14.09 4.15 -5.32
C THR A 194 -13.31 5.16 -4.48
N MET A 195 -11.98 5.17 -4.55
CA MET A 195 -11.15 6.19 -3.90
C MET A 195 -11.47 7.59 -4.45
N PHE A 196 -11.62 7.72 -5.76
CA PHE A 196 -11.94 8.98 -6.41
C PHE A 196 -13.31 9.54 -5.97
N LEU A 197 -14.33 8.67 -5.86
CA LEU A 197 -15.65 9.03 -5.36
C LEU A 197 -15.63 9.37 -3.86
N PHE A 198 -14.81 8.68 -3.07
CA PHE A 198 -14.68 8.94 -1.64
C PHE A 198 -14.04 10.32 -1.37
N TYR A 199 -12.96 10.65 -2.06
CA TYR A 199 -12.28 11.95 -1.90
C TYR A 199 -13.06 13.13 -2.52
N SER A 200 -13.89 12.90 -3.55
CA SER A 200 -14.76 13.95 -4.12
C SER A 200 -15.97 14.32 -3.25
N GLN A 201 -16.26 13.55 -2.18
CA GLN A 201 -17.37 13.80 -1.25
C GLN A 201 -16.91 14.42 0.09
N VAL A 202 -15.61 14.55 0.32
CA VAL A 202 -15.08 15.20 1.52
C VAL A 202 -14.85 16.68 1.18
N GLU A 203 -15.89 17.51 1.30
CA GLU A 203 -15.73 18.96 1.42
C GLU A 203 -15.04 19.25 2.77
N ILE A 204 -13.85 19.86 2.69
CA ILE A 204 -13.16 20.48 3.84
C ILE A 204 -13.63 21.93 3.97
#